data_93a0e0c2c050b15022577bbbac2b7be2
#
_entry.id   93a0e0c2c050b15022577bbbac2b7be2
#
_cell.length_a   1.000
_cell.length_b   1.000
_cell.length_c   1.000
_cell.angle_alpha   90.00
_cell.angle_beta   90.00
_cell.angle_gamma   90.00
#
_symmetry.space_group_name_H-M   'P 1'
#
loop_
_entity.id
_entity.type
_entity.pdbx_description
1 polymer ?
#
loop_
_entity_poly.entity_id
_entity_poly.type
_entity_poly.pdbx_seq_one_letter_code
_entity_poly.pdbx_strand_id
1 'polypeptide(L)'
;MKVCGHGLRDHARLLMPLFGLIAFVWALRWALDASAAPPGVVRSISVTGATSLAILIAVWLIHTRGFGSYPNVVIASLLLVVFEQALIIGAIAFSVITKTENVFTKPEYSTPNDPSHVRHMLGQLTFGVGAGMLLGTATGCLMLWLLKRLVPRDRAVQM
;
A
#
# COMPACT_ATOMS: atom_id res chain seq x y z
N MET A 1 0.86 22.88 -0.11
CA MET A 1 2.09 22.44 0.57
C MET A 1 2.98 21.75 -0.46
N LYS A 2 4.24 22.14 -0.60
CA LYS A 2 5.21 21.49 -1.49
C LYS A 2 6.34 20.88 -0.66
N VAL A 3 6.75 19.67 -0.99
CA VAL A 3 7.88 18.97 -0.34
C VAL A 3 8.95 18.73 -1.38
N CYS A 4 10.13 19.27 -1.15
CA CYS A 4 11.26 19.22 -2.12
C CYS A 4 10.85 19.63 -3.54
N GLY A 5 10.02 20.68 -3.68
CA GLY A 5 9.57 21.21 -4.96
C GLY A 5 8.31 20.56 -5.54
N HIS A 6 7.86 19.40 -5.01
CA HIS A 6 6.72 18.64 -5.51
C HIS A 6 5.49 18.77 -4.59
N GLY A 7 4.32 18.97 -5.21
CA GLY A 7 3.03 19.02 -4.52
C GLY A 7 2.40 17.64 -4.35
N LEU A 8 1.32 17.57 -3.56
CA LEU A 8 0.56 16.33 -3.39
C LEU A 8 0.03 15.77 -4.73
N ARG A 9 -0.37 16.67 -5.64
CA ARG A 9 -0.85 16.29 -6.98
C ARG A 9 0.23 15.61 -7.81
N ASP A 10 1.48 16.02 -7.65
CA ASP A 10 2.62 15.43 -8.38
C ASP A 10 2.90 14.04 -7.86
N HIS A 11 2.85 13.84 -6.53
CA HIS A 11 2.93 12.52 -5.91
C HIS A 11 1.79 11.62 -6.36
N ALA A 12 0.54 12.10 -6.35
CA ALA A 12 -0.60 11.33 -6.80
C ALA A 12 -0.45 10.87 -8.25
N ARG A 13 0.02 11.75 -9.15
CA ARG A 13 0.28 11.39 -10.56
C ARG A 13 1.39 10.33 -10.70
N LEU A 14 2.47 10.48 -9.94
CA LEU A 14 3.56 9.49 -9.94
C LEU A 14 3.08 8.12 -9.48
N LEU A 15 2.21 8.09 -8.45
CA LEU A 15 1.74 6.88 -7.79
C LEU A 15 0.48 6.26 -8.41
N MET A 16 -0.17 6.96 -9.38
CA MET A 16 -1.43 6.49 -9.99
C MET A 16 -1.39 5.02 -10.46
N PRO A 17 -0.37 4.56 -11.22
CA PRO A 17 -0.30 3.16 -11.63
C PRO A 17 -0.14 2.20 -10.44
N LEU A 18 0.48 2.64 -9.34
CA LEU A 18 0.69 1.83 -8.15
C LEU A 18 -0.58 1.72 -7.30
N PHE A 19 -1.40 2.77 -7.25
CA PHE A 19 -2.76 2.68 -6.71
C PHE A 19 -3.59 1.68 -7.52
N GLY A 20 -3.48 1.69 -8.85
CA GLY A 20 -4.12 0.70 -9.73
C GLY A 20 -3.66 -0.73 -9.43
N LEU A 21 -2.38 -0.96 -9.19
CA LEU A 21 -1.84 -2.26 -8.81
C LEU A 21 -2.43 -2.76 -7.48
N ILE A 22 -2.46 -1.92 -6.44
CA ILE A 22 -3.00 -2.27 -5.13
C ILE A 22 -4.50 -2.57 -5.24
N ALA A 23 -5.26 -1.72 -5.93
CA ALA A 23 -6.69 -1.91 -6.15
C ALA A 23 -6.99 -3.18 -6.95
N PHE A 24 -6.18 -3.49 -7.95
CA PHE A 24 -6.30 -4.72 -8.73
C PHE A 24 -6.08 -5.97 -7.87
N VAL A 25 -5.02 -6.00 -7.06
CA VAL A 25 -4.73 -7.13 -6.16
C VAL A 25 -5.82 -7.27 -5.10
N TRP A 26 -6.34 -6.17 -4.57
CA TRP A 26 -7.46 -6.15 -3.63
C TRP A 26 -8.72 -6.74 -4.28
N ALA A 27 -9.10 -6.30 -5.48
CA ALA A 27 -10.26 -6.78 -6.22
C ALA A 27 -10.10 -8.26 -6.62
N LEU A 28 -8.90 -8.66 -7.06
CA LEU A 28 -8.59 -10.06 -7.39
C LEU A 28 -8.77 -10.96 -6.17
N ARG A 29 -8.27 -10.55 -5.00
CA ARG A 29 -8.43 -11.32 -3.77
C ARG A 29 -9.90 -11.48 -3.39
N TRP A 30 -10.69 -10.42 -3.55
CA TRP A 30 -12.14 -10.47 -3.33
C TRP A 30 -12.85 -11.41 -4.31
N ALA A 31 -12.53 -11.30 -5.60
CA ALA A 31 -13.11 -12.15 -6.63
C ALA A 31 -12.77 -13.64 -6.43
N LEU A 32 -11.55 -13.96 -6.03
CA LEU A 32 -11.15 -15.33 -5.71
C LEU A 32 -11.92 -15.90 -4.52
N ASP A 33 -12.14 -15.12 -3.48
CA ASP A 33 -12.95 -15.53 -2.33
C ASP A 33 -14.42 -15.73 -2.73
N ALA A 34 -14.99 -14.82 -3.53
CA ALA A 34 -16.36 -14.93 -4.03
C ALA A 34 -16.56 -16.13 -4.96
N SER A 35 -15.51 -16.57 -5.68
CA SER A 35 -15.53 -17.76 -6.54
C SER A 35 -15.26 -19.06 -5.78
N ALA A 36 -15.20 -19.04 -4.45
CA ALA A 36 -14.87 -20.17 -3.59
C ALA A 36 -13.52 -20.84 -3.93
N ALA A 37 -12.53 -20.04 -4.34
CA ALA A 37 -11.19 -20.52 -4.60
C ALA A 37 -10.57 -21.14 -3.32
N PRO A 38 -9.65 -22.13 -3.45
CA PRO A 38 -9.01 -22.75 -2.30
C PRO A 38 -8.38 -21.71 -1.35
N PRO A 39 -8.55 -21.84 -0.01
CA PRO A 39 -8.04 -20.85 0.95
C PRO A 39 -6.54 -20.55 0.83
N GLY A 40 -5.73 -21.55 0.44
CA GLY A 40 -4.30 -21.36 0.18
C GLY A 40 -4.01 -20.38 -0.96
N VAL A 41 -4.82 -20.42 -2.03
CA VAL A 41 -4.70 -19.48 -3.16
C VAL A 41 -5.09 -18.07 -2.72
N VAL A 42 -6.21 -17.92 -2.03
CA VAL A 42 -6.68 -16.61 -1.52
C VAL A 42 -5.66 -15.99 -0.55
N ARG A 43 -5.03 -16.80 0.31
CA ARG A 43 -3.99 -16.34 1.25
C ARG A 43 -2.70 -15.90 0.54
N SER A 44 -2.35 -16.52 -0.58
CA SER A 44 -1.14 -16.13 -1.33
C SER A 44 -1.27 -14.76 -2.00
N ILE A 45 -2.50 -14.29 -2.26
CA ILE A 45 -2.78 -12.97 -2.82
C ILE A 45 -2.83 -11.95 -1.68
N SER A 46 -1.70 -11.30 -1.42
CA SER A 46 -1.55 -10.35 -0.32
C SER A 46 -1.62 -8.90 -0.81
N VAL A 47 -2.61 -8.14 -0.33
CA VAL A 47 -2.73 -6.69 -0.61
C VAL A 47 -1.55 -5.94 0.02
N THR A 48 -1.14 -6.32 1.23
CA THR A 48 0.04 -5.75 1.91
C THR A 48 1.34 -6.07 1.15
N GLY A 49 1.44 -7.28 0.58
CA GLY A 49 2.55 -7.63 -0.30
C GLY A 49 2.60 -6.76 -1.56
N ALA A 50 1.44 -6.49 -2.17
CA ALA A 50 1.34 -5.58 -3.32
C ALA A 50 1.71 -4.14 -2.94
N THR A 51 1.29 -3.66 -1.77
CA THR A 51 1.67 -2.34 -1.25
C THR A 51 3.17 -2.24 -0.99
N SER A 52 3.78 -3.26 -0.40
CA SER A 52 5.23 -3.31 -0.20
C SER A 52 5.99 -3.24 -1.52
N LEU A 53 5.56 -4.02 -2.52
CA LEU A 53 6.11 -3.96 -3.87
C LEU A 53 5.90 -2.58 -4.50
N ALA A 54 4.71 -1.99 -4.35
CA ALA A 54 4.41 -0.65 -4.86
C ALA A 54 5.33 0.41 -4.24
N ILE A 55 5.64 0.33 -2.94
CA ILE A 55 6.60 1.22 -2.28
C ILE A 55 7.99 1.11 -2.92
N LEU A 56 8.48 -0.11 -3.16
CA LEU A 56 9.79 -0.32 -3.80
C LEU A 56 9.82 0.26 -5.22
N ILE A 57 8.76 0.05 -6.01
CA ILE A 57 8.62 0.64 -7.34
C ILE A 57 8.55 2.17 -7.26
N ALA A 58 7.80 2.74 -6.30
CA ALA A 58 7.75 4.19 -6.07
C ALA A 58 9.13 4.78 -5.80
N VAL A 59 9.93 4.12 -4.96
CA VAL A 59 11.31 4.54 -4.66
C VAL A 59 12.20 4.51 -5.92
N TRP A 60 12.07 3.45 -6.73
CA TRP A 60 12.74 3.38 -8.02
C TRP A 60 12.35 4.55 -8.94
N LEU A 61 11.05 4.85 -9.05
CA LEU A 61 10.56 5.97 -9.84
C LEU A 61 11.04 7.33 -9.29
N ILE A 62 11.04 7.52 -7.98
CA ILE A 62 11.57 8.71 -7.31
C ILE A 62 13.04 8.89 -7.64
N HIS A 63 13.83 7.81 -7.60
CA HIS A 63 15.26 7.86 -7.93
C HIS A 63 15.48 8.19 -9.41
N THR A 64 14.87 7.43 -10.34
CA THR A 64 15.13 7.54 -11.78
C THR A 64 14.59 8.82 -12.40
N ARG A 65 13.41 9.29 -11.96
CA ARG A 65 12.77 10.50 -12.49
C ARG A 65 13.24 11.81 -11.84
N GLY A 66 14.14 11.75 -10.89
CA GLY A 66 14.59 12.97 -10.21
C GLY A 66 13.55 13.60 -9.30
N PHE A 67 12.57 12.83 -8.91
CA PHE A 67 11.42 13.35 -8.16
C PHE A 67 11.76 13.81 -6.74
N GLY A 68 13.01 13.65 -6.28
CA GLY A 68 13.42 14.21 -5.01
C GLY A 68 14.21 13.26 -4.09
N SER A 69 13.97 13.36 -2.80
CA SER A 69 14.77 12.75 -1.75
C SER A 69 13.93 11.96 -0.74
N TYR A 70 14.51 11.60 0.37
CA TYR A 70 13.86 10.82 1.46
C TYR A 70 12.47 11.33 1.88
N PRO A 71 12.18 12.65 2.04
CA PRO A 71 10.83 13.10 2.36
C PRO A 71 9.77 12.68 1.34
N ASN A 72 10.12 12.60 0.05
CA ASN A 72 9.19 12.14 -0.97
C ASN A 72 8.92 10.63 -0.89
N VAL A 73 9.89 9.85 -0.40
CA VAL A 73 9.68 8.42 -0.08
C VAL A 73 8.70 8.27 1.08
N VAL A 74 8.84 9.09 2.13
CA VAL A 74 7.90 9.09 3.26
C VAL A 74 6.48 9.38 2.80
N ILE A 75 6.30 10.42 1.97
CA ILE A 75 4.96 10.77 1.44
C ILE A 75 4.41 9.67 0.55
N ALA A 76 5.24 9.10 -0.33
CA ALA A 76 4.81 8.01 -1.20
C ALA A 76 4.37 6.77 -0.39
N SER A 77 5.16 6.38 0.62
CA SER A 77 4.81 5.28 1.53
C SER A 77 3.50 5.56 2.27
N LEU A 78 3.33 6.78 2.81
CA LEU A 78 2.09 7.18 3.48
C LEU A 78 0.88 7.05 2.56
N LEU A 79 0.97 7.61 1.35
CA LEU A 79 -0.15 7.60 0.41
C LEU A 79 -0.54 6.18 -0.01
N LEU A 80 0.45 5.30 -0.27
CA LEU A 80 0.19 3.92 -0.68
C LEU A 80 -0.40 3.10 0.48
N VAL A 81 0.13 3.24 1.71
CA VAL A 81 -0.37 2.54 2.89
C VAL A 81 -1.77 3.02 3.26
N VAL A 82 -2.01 4.33 3.28
CA VAL A 82 -3.36 4.88 3.58
C VAL A 82 -4.37 4.40 2.54
N PHE A 83 -3.99 4.35 1.26
CA PHE A 83 -4.86 3.86 0.21
C PHE A 83 -5.19 2.37 0.40
N GLU A 84 -4.20 1.52 0.70
CA GLU A 84 -4.41 0.11 1.04
C GLU A 84 -5.40 -0.05 2.20
N GLN A 85 -5.14 0.65 3.30
CA GLN A 85 -5.98 0.54 4.50
C GLN A 85 -7.40 1.05 4.26
N ALA A 86 -7.57 2.09 3.45
CA ALA A 86 -8.88 2.57 3.05
C ALA A 86 -9.68 1.51 2.26
N LEU A 87 -9.03 0.76 1.36
CA LEU A 87 -9.67 -0.34 0.64
C LEU A 87 -10.08 -1.49 1.57
N ILE A 88 -9.21 -1.87 2.51
CA ILE A 88 -9.49 -2.95 3.47
C ILE A 88 -10.63 -2.53 4.41
N ILE A 89 -10.56 -1.34 5.00
CA ILE A 89 -11.61 -0.81 5.90
C ILE A 89 -12.93 -0.67 5.15
N GLY A 90 -12.89 -0.19 3.89
CA GLY A 90 -14.06 -0.11 3.03
C GLY A 90 -14.73 -1.47 2.78
N ALA A 91 -13.93 -2.53 2.57
CA ALA A 91 -14.45 -3.89 2.43
C ALA A 91 -15.07 -4.43 3.72
N ILE A 92 -14.47 -4.14 4.87
CA ILE A 92 -15.01 -4.52 6.18
C ILE A 92 -16.33 -3.78 6.43
N ALA A 93 -16.37 -2.46 6.19
CA ALA A 93 -17.58 -1.65 6.34
C ALA A 93 -18.71 -2.13 5.42
N PHE A 94 -18.38 -2.47 4.18
CA PHE A 94 -19.35 -3.06 3.25
C PHE A 94 -19.93 -4.37 3.80
N SER A 95 -19.10 -5.26 4.34
CA SER A 95 -19.54 -6.51 4.95
C SER A 95 -20.51 -6.27 6.12
N VAL A 96 -20.19 -5.30 7.00
CA VAL A 96 -21.03 -4.94 8.14
C VAL A 96 -22.39 -4.40 7.68
N ILE A 97 -22.42 -3.54 6.66
CA ILE A 97 -23.66 -2.93 6.15
C ILE A 97 -24.53 -3.97 5.45
N THR A 98 -23.94 -4.81 4.61
CA THR A 98 -24.69 -5.81 3.81
C THR A 98 -24.97 -7.10 4.58
N LYS A 99 -24.37 -7.28 5.76
CA LYS A 99 -24.41 -8.53 6.54
C LYS A 99 -23.92 -9.75 5.75
N THR A 100 -23.00 -9.54 4.81
CA THR A 100 -22.37 -10.58 4.00
C THR A 100 -20.89 -10.68 4.33
N GLU A 101 -20.42 -11.87 4.68
CA GLU A 101 -18.99 -12.07 4.92
C GLU A 101 -18.18 -11.96 3.63
N ASN A 102 -16.99 -11.41 3.73
CA ASN A 102 -16.01 -11.35 2.66
C ASN A 102 -14.61 -11.74 3.17
N VAL A 103 -13.64 -11.81 2.28
CA VAL A 103 -12.26 -12.22 2.59
C VAL A 103 -11.60 -11.41 3.72
N PHE A 104 -12.06 -10.21 4.02
CA PHE A 104 -11.50 -9.35 5.08
C PHE A 104 -12.24 -9.49 6.40
N THR A 105 -13.39 -10.19 6.44
CA THR A 105 -14.24 -10.36 7.64
C THR A 105 -14.38 -11.82 8.07
N LYS A 106 -14.11 -12.80 7.19
CA LYS A 106 -14.14 -14.23 7.55
C LYS A 106 -13.18 -14.54 8.69
N PRO A 107 -13.58 -15.36 9.68
CA PRO A 107 -12.75 -15.70 10.85
C PRO A 107 -11.38 -16.28 10.49
N GLU A 108 -11.26 -16.93 9.32
CA GLU A 108 -10.01 -17.51 8.80
C GLU A 108 -8.96 -16.45 8.46
N TYR A 109 -9.38 -15.21 8.22
CA TYR A 109 -8.52 -14.10 7.75
C TYR A 109 -8.60 -12.87 8.66
N SER A 110 -9.49 -12.86 9.67
CA SER A 110 -9.69 -11.74 10.58
C SER A 110 -9.51 -12.15 12.04
N THR A 111 -9.62 -11.17 12.94
CA THR A 111 -9.51 -11.41 14.38
C THR A 111 -10.74 -12.20 14.87
N PRO A 112 -10.56 -13.38 15.49
CA PRO A 112 -11.68 -14.13 16.08
C PRO A 112 -12.38 -13.31 17.18
N ASN A 113 -13.69 -13.54 17.37
CA ASN A 113 -14.52 -12.94 18.44
C ASN A 113 -14.73 -11.41 18.34
N ASP A 114 -14.80 -10.85 17.11
CA ASP A 114 -15.22 -9.46 16.90
C ASP A 114 -16.44 -9.40 15.97
N PRO A 115 -17.63 -9.67 16.44
CA PRO A 115 -18.85 -9.72 15.61
C PRO A 115 -19.23 -8.35 15.02
N SER A 116 -18.75 -7.26 15.62
CA SER A 116 -18.97 -5.90 15.12
C SER A 116 -17.91 -5.45 14.11
N HIS A 117 -16.81 -6.18 13.99
CA HIS A 117 -15.62 -5.82 13.20
C HIS A 117 -15.01 -4.45 13.53
N VAL A 118 -15.48 -3.77 14.59
CA VAL A 118 -14.97 -2.45 14.99
C VAL A 118 -13.51 -2.54 15.45
N ARG A 119 -13.17 -3.56 16.24
CA ARG A 119 -11.78 -3.78 16.69
C ARG A 119 -10.86 -4.04 15.50
N HIS A 120 -11.34 -4.80 14.51
CA HIS A 120 -10.58 -5.06 13.28
C HIS A 120 -10.35 -3.76 12.49
N MET A 121 -11.38 -2.95 12.26
CA MET A 121 -11.24 -1.65 11.58
C MET A 121 -10.30 -0.70 12.33
N LEU A 122 -10.41 -0.60 13.65
CA LEU A 122 -9.50 0.20 14.48
C LEU A 122 -8.06 -0.33 14.43
N GLY A 123 -7.89 -1.66 14.44
CA GLY A 123 -6.60 -2.31 14.26
C GLY A 123 -5.95 -1.95 12.92
N GLN A 124 -6.72 -2.00 11.82
CA GLN A 124 -6.23 -1.58 10.50
C GLN A 124 -5.87 -0.09 10.47
N LEU A 125 -6.70 0.77 11.07
CA LEU A 125 -6.45 2.21 11.12
C LEU A 125 -5.21 2.56 11.96
N THR A 126 -4.96 1.87 13.06
CA THR A 126 -3.85 2.18 13.98
C THR A 126 -2.59 1.37 13.62
N PHE A 127 -2.66 0.04 13.75
CA PHE A 127 -1.52 -0.84 13.48
C PHE A 127 -1.24 -0.98 11.98
N GLY A 128 -2.27 -1.13 11.15
CA GLY A 128 -2.11 -1.25 9.70
C GLY A 128 -1.42 -0.02 9.11
N VAL A 129 -1.94 1.17 9.42
CA VAL A 129 -1.32 2.42 8.98
C VAL A 129 0.02 2.65 9.67
N GLY A 130 0.09 2.52 11.00
CA GLY A 130 1.31 2.79 11.77
C GLY A 130 2.47 1.87 11.40
N ALA A 131 2.27 0.56 11.47
CA ALA A 131 3.31 -0.42 11.12
C ALA A 131 3.64 -0.37 9.61
N GLY A 132 2.62 -0.25 8.75
CA GLY A 132 2.81 -0.11 7.31
C GLY A 132 3.66 1.11 6.95
N MET A 133 3.41 2.26 7.59
CA MET A 133 4.21 3.48 7.44
C MET A 133 5.65 3.29 7.92
N LEU A 134 5.85 2.73 9.10
CA LEU A 134 7.19 2.52 9.65
C LEU A 134 8.01 1.59 8.76
N LEU A 135 7.47 0.42 8.42
CA LEU A 135 8.15 -0.58 7.60
C LEU A 135 8.34 -0.07 6.16
N GLY A 136 7.29 0.49 5.56
CA GLY A 136 7.35 1.02 4.20
C GLY A 136 8.35 2.16 4.07
N THR A 137 8.39 3.08 5.04
CA THR A 137 9.37 4.18 5.04
C THR A 137 10.78 3.66 5.28
N ALA A 138 10.99 2.76 6.24
CA ALA A 138 12.31 2.21 6.53
C ALA A 138 12.90 1.46 5.33
N THR A 139 12.12 0.53 4.75
CA THR A 139 12.54 -0.23 3.56
C THR A 139 12.72 0.67 2.34
N GLY A 140 11.82 1.64 2.14
CA GLY A 140 11.92 2.60 1.05
C GLY A 140 13.14 3.52 1.16
N CYS A 141 13.44 4.03 2.34
CA CYS A 141 14.63 4.85 2.58
C CYS A 141 15.92 4.05 2.43
N LEU A 142 15.95 2.80 2.91
CA LEU A 142 17.09 1.89 2.71
C LEU A 142 17.33 1.63 1.22
N MET A 143 16.27 1.32 0.48
CA MET A 143 16.36 1.11 -0.97
C MET A 143 16.84 2.37 -1.69
N LEU A 144 16.33 3.55 -1.35
CA LEU A 144 16.80 4.81 -1.95
C LEU A 144 18.27 5.06 -1.66
N TRP A 145 18.73 4.74 -0.45
CA TRP A 145 20.14 4.85 -0.07
C TRP A 145 21.02 3.90 -0.91
N LEU A 146 20.60 2.64 -1.09
CA LEU A 146 21.27 1.67 -1.95
C LEU A 146 21.33 2.14 -3.39
N LEU A 147 20.21 2.61 -3.94
CA LEU A 147 20.15 3.12 -5.33
C LEU A 147 21.10 4.30 -5.54
N LYS A 148 21.16 5.24 -4.59
CA LYS A 148 22.10 6.37 -4.68
C LYS A 148 23.56 5.95 -4.65
N ARG A 149 23.89 4.83 -4.00
CA ARG A 149 25.26 4.28 -3.96
C ARG A 149 25.61 3.45 -5.17
N LEU A 150 24.69 2.60 -5.63
CA LEU A 150 24.95 1.59 -6.66
C LEU A 150 24.65 2.10 -8.08
N VAL A 151 23.70 3.02 -8.20
CA VAL A 151 23.28 3.60 -9.47
C VAL A 151 23.36 5.13 -9.34
N PRO A 152 24.57 5.73 -9.35
CA PRO A 152 24.73 7.18 -9.35
C PRO A 152 24.03 7.77 -10.57
N ARG A 153 23.30 8.87 -10.39
CA ARG A 153 22.74 9.61 -11.50
C ARG A 153 23.87 10.25 -12.26
N ASP A 154 24.01 9.91 -13.53
CA ASP A 154 24.85 10.66 -14.43
C ASP A 154 24.32 12.09 -14.52
N ARG A 155 25.11 13.06 -14.06
CA ARG A 155 24.80 14.48 -14.13
C ARG A 155 24.68 15.00 -15.57
N ALA A 156 25.00 14.16 -16.55
CA ALA A 156 25.03 14.49 -17.98
C ALA A 156 23.64 14.69 -18.65
N VAL A 157 22.54 14.42 -17.96
CA VAL A 157 21.16 14.60 -18.51
C VAL A 157 20.54 15.93 -18.05
N GLN A 158 21.29 16.79 -17.37
CA GLN A 158 20.82 18.11 -16.89
C GLN A 158 21.41 19.30 -17.65
N MET A 159 22.02 19.09 -18.83
CA MET A 159 22.44 20.15 -19.73
C MET A 159 21.52 20.26 -20.95
#